data_486f653c6235bae431ec794bfb75ec33
#
_entry.id   486f653c6235bae431ec794bfb75ec33
#
_cell.length_a   1.000
_cell.length_b   1.000
_cell.length_c   1.000
_cell.angle_alpha   90.00
_cell.angle_beta   90.00
_cell.angle_gamma   90.00
#
_symmetry.space_group_name_H-M   'P 1'
#
loop_
_entity.id
_entity.type
_entity.pdbx_description
1 polymer ?
#
loop_
_entity_poly.entity_id
_entity_poly.type
_entity_poly.pdbx_seq_one_letter_code
_entity_poly.pdbx_strand_id
1 'polypeptide(L)'
;MLKQDAHLHTPFCPHGTLDPFQSYIEKAMKKGFDSITFTEHAPLPPSFRDPTPEQDSAMKLQDLEAYLTKLDQLKQEYKGQLIVKTGLEVDYIKEYEEETSAFLDCYGPELDDSILSVHFLPAGDDYICLDFDEHAFKQLISIYGSTEHVYQSYYDQIHSSILSSLGPYKPKRIGHITLVQKFKQLFPYEMSSKLCQRVTLCLEETAKKGMSLDFNTSGLRKTYARSIYLDQWMIDLAKQKKIPLIFGSDAHQAEDLGYAYDQFEDIMSFR
;
A
#
# COMPACT_ATOMS: atom_id res chain seq x y z
N MET A 1 -3.82 10.17 20.36
CA MET A 1 -3.40 9.90 18.95
C MET A 1 -4.61 10.15 18.09
N LEU A 2 -4.46 10.75 16.91
CA LEU A 2 -5.57 10.95 15.97
C LEU A 2 -6.06 9.57 15.49
N LYS A 3 -7.36 9.30 15.60
CA LYS A 3 -7.95 8.08 15.09
C LYS A 3 -8.13 8.21 13.58
N GLN A 4 -7.30 7.51 12.80
CA GLN A 4 -7.30 7.65 11.35
C GLN A 4 -7.30 6.30 10.64
N ASP A 5 -7.93 6.25 9.47
CA ASP A 5 -7.74 5.22 8.46
C ASP A 5 -7.08 5.87 7.24
N ALA A 6 -5.83 5.52 7.00
CA ALA A 6 -5.02 6.23 6.05
C ALA A 6 -4.74 5.44 4.76
N HIS A 7 -5.49 4.35 4.52
CA HIS A 7 -5.37 3.54 3.30
C HIS A 7 -6.77 3.10 2.85
N LEU A 8 -7.36 3.87 1.91
CA LEU A 8 -8.70 3.64 1.39
C LEU A 8 -8.71 3.80 -0.13
N HIS A 9 -9.38 2.88 -0.80
CA HIS A 9 -9.69 2.96 -2.23
C HIS A 9 -11.09 3.53 -2.45
N THR A 10 -11.43 3.85 -3.70
CA THR A 10 -12.59 4.67 -4.07
C THR A 10 -13.33 4.08 -5.26
N PRO A 11 -14.46 4.65 -5.70
CA PRO A 11 -15.10 4.25 -6.96
C PRO A 11 -14.24 4.44 -8.22
N PHE A 12 -13.07 5.08 -8.10
CA PHE A 12 -12.09 5.18 -9.19
C PHE A 12 -11.18 3.95 -9.28
N CYS A 13 -11.22 3.06 -8.28
CA CYS A 13 -10.51 1.79 -8.31
C CYS A 13 -11.18 0.83 -9.31
N PRO A 14 -10.48 0.39 -10.38
CA PRO A 14 -11.10 -0.45 -11.40
C PRO A 14 -11.56 -1.82 -10.88
N HIS A 15 -10.93 -2.30 -9.80
CA HIS A 15 -11.23 -3.61 -9.18
C HIS A 15 -11.87 -3.48 -7.78
N GLY A 16 -12.27 -2.26 -7.39
CA GLY A 16 -13.03 -1.99 -6.17
C GLY A 16 -14.54 -2.05 -6.38
N THR A 17 -15.30 -1.57 -5.38
CA THR A 17 -16.73 -1.39 -5.50
C THR A 17 -17.08 0.02 -5.97
N LEU A 18 -18.32 0.20 -6.46
CA LEU A 18 -18.85 1.52 -6.82
C LEU A 18 -19.47 2.24 -5.62
N ASP A 19 -19.09 1.91 -4.38
CA ASP A 19 -19.59 2.57 -3.19
C ASP A 19 -19.28 4.07 -3.23
N PRO A 20 -20.29 4.95 -3.10
CA PRO A 20 -20.03 6.38 -3.17
C PRO A 20 -19.13 6.85 -2.03
N PHE A 21 -18.34 7.88 -2.24
CA PHE A 21 -17.47 8.49 -1.21
C PHE A 21 -18.19 8.79 0.10
N GLN A 22 -19.46 9.19 0.02
CA GLN A 22 -20.30 9.47 1.17
C GLN A 22 -20.44 8.26 2.10
N SER A 23 -20.53 7.04 1.55
CA SER A 23 -20.61 5.81 2.35
C SER A 23 -19.35 5.59 3.19
N TYR A 24 -18.17 5.89 2.65
CA TYR A 24 -16.90 5.84 3.42
C TYR A 24 -16.89 6.91 4.50
N ILE A 25 -17.31 8.14 4.22
CA ILE A 25 -17.33 9.24 5.17
C ILE A 25 -18.32 8.95 6.30
N GLU A 26 -19.56 8.54 5.99
CA GLU A 26 -20.56 8.17 6.99
C GLU A 26 -20.07 7.02 7.88
N LYS A 27 -19.42 6.02 7.28
CA LYS A 27 -18.82 4.90 8.01
C LYS A 27 -17.70 5.37 8.94
N ALA A 28 -16.82 6.25 8.47
CA ALA A 28 -15.74 6.83 9.27
C ALA A 28 -16.28 7.60 10.46
N MET A 29 -17.24 8.49 10.22
CA MET A 29 -17.91 9.27 11.29
C MET A 29 -18.62 8.37 12.30
N LYS A 30 -19.36 7.36 11.82
CA LYS A 30 -20.04 6.38 12.68
C LYS A 30 -19.07 5.57 13.56
N LYS A 31 -17.89 5.24 13.04
CA LYS A 31 -16.82 4.56 13.78
C LYS A 31 -15.97 5.51 14.65
N GLY A 32 -16.23 6.81 14.61
CA GLY A 32 -15.52 7.83 15.38
C GLY A 32 -14.10 8.06 14.94
N PHE A 33 -13.84 7.95 13.62
CA PHE A 33 -12.56 8.38 13.05
C PHE A 33 -12.50 9.91 12.99
N ASP A 34 -11.32 10.45 13.30
CA ASP A 34 -11.02 11.89 13.18
C ASP A 34 -10.55 12.25 11.77
N SER A 35 -9.93 11.28 11.07
CA SER A 35 -9.35 11.49 9.74
C SER A 35 -9.43 10.23 8.89
N ILE A 36 -9.60 10.43 7.59
CA ILE A 36 -9.43 9.39 6.57
C ILE A 36 -8.54 9.91 5.44
N THR A 37 -7.77 9.02 4.82
CA THR A 37 -7.04 9.33 3.60
C THR A 37 -7.49 8.39 2.49
N PHE A 38 -8.01 8.95 1.41
CA PHE A 38 -8.20 8.19 0.19
C PHE A 38 -6.85 8.12 -0.54
N THR A 39 -6.41 6.90 -0.79
CA THR A 39 -5.11 6.58 -1.41
C THR A 39 -5.33 5.63 -2.57
N GLU A 40 -6.08 6.10 -3.57
CA GLU A 40 -6.36 5.31 -4.76
C GLU A 40 -5.07 4.89 -5.47
N HIS A 41 -5.09 3.75 -6.16
CA HIS A 41 -3.96 3.32 -6.98
C HIS A 41 -3.61 4.40 -8.00
N ALA A 42 -2.41 4.93 -7.89
CA ALA A 42 -1.91 5.96 -8.79
C ALA A 42 -1.83 5.46 -10.23
N PRO A 43 -2.07 6.31 -11.23
CA PRO A 43 -1.80 5.93 -12.61
C PRO A 43 -0.39 5.36 -12.78
N LEU A 44 -0.30 4.24 -13.48
CA LEU A 44 0.98 3.59 -13.78
C LEU A 44 1.84 4.46 -14.70
N PRO A 45 3.17 4.29 -14.69
CA PRO A 45 4.05 4.99 -15.63
C PRO A 45 3.59 4.80 -17.07
N PRO A 46 3.62 5.85 -17.91
CA PRO A 46 3.05 5.80 -19.27
C PRO A 46 3.61 4.71 -20.18
N SER A 47 4.87 4.34 -20.01
CA SER A 47 5.51 3.28 -20.78
C SER A 47 5.42 1.89 -20.14
N PHE A 48 4.92 1.79 -18.91
CA PHE A 48 4.70 0.51 -18.25
C PHE A 48 3.42 -0.16 -18.76
N ARG A 49 3.55 -1.40 -19.16
CA ARG A 49 2.39 -2.21 -19.54
C ARG A 49 1.85 -2.96 -18.33
N ASP A 50 0.64 -2.66 -17.95
CA ASP A 50 -0.07 -3.39 -16.89
C ASP A 50 -0.17 -4.88 -17.25
N PRO A 51 0.40 -5.79 -16.42
CA PRO A 51 0.40 -7.22 -16.70
C PRO A 51 -0.91 -7.92 -16.33
N THR A 52 -1.87 -7.23 -15.69
CA THR A 52 -3.17 -7.84 -15.37
C THR A 52 -3.98 -8.06 -16.65
N PRO A 53 -4.81 -9.11 -16.74
CA PRO A 53 -5.54 -9.44 -17.95
C PRO A 53 -6.42 -8.31 -18.50
N GLU A 54 -7.09 -7.59 -17.59
CA GLU A 54 -8.00 -6.48 -17.92
C GLU A 54 -7.29 -5.11 -17.90
N GLN A 55 -5.99 -5.07 -17.57
CA GLN A 55 -5.21 -3.85 -17.39
C GLN A 55 -5.91 -2.86 -16.42
N ASP A 56 -6.33 -3.39 -15.30
CA ASP A 56 -7.18 -2.74 -14.30
C ASP A 56 -6.53 -2.67 -12.91
N SER A 57 -5.20 -2.77 -12.83
CA SER A 57 -4.47 -2.68 -11.55
C SER A 57 -4.42 -1.28 -10.96
N ALA A 58 -4.70 -0.24 -11.74
CA ALA A 58 -4.59 1.15 -11.31
C ALA A 58 -5.61 2.07 -12.00
N MET A 59 -5.85 3.23 -11.36
CA MET A 59 -6.67 4.29 -11.94
C MET A 59 -6.04 4.82 -13.24
N LYS A 60 -6.87 5.12 -14.23
CA LYS A 60 -6.39 5.71 -15.49
C LYS A 60 -6.00 7.17 -15.28
N LEU A 61 -4.93 7.62 -15.94
CA LEU A 61 -4.47 9.01 -15.84
C LEU A 61 -5.56 10.04 -16.20
N GLN A 62 -6.44 9.71 -17.16
CA GLN A 62 -7.55 10.60 -17.54
C GLN A 62 -8.58 10.84 -16.42
N ASP A 63 -8.64 9.95 -15.42
CA ASP A 63 -9.60 10.03 -14.31
C ASP A 63 -9.03 10.76 -13.09
N LEU A 64 -7.72 11.01 -13.08
CA LEU A 64 -7.00 11.57 -11.93
C LEU A 64 -7.49 12.98 -11.55
N GLU A 65 -7.72 13.87 -12.53
CA GLU A 65 -8.24 15.22 -12.25
C GLU A 65 -9.64 15.18 -11.63
N ALA A 66 -10.49 14.26 -12.08
CA ALA A 66 -11.83 14.09 -11.51
C ALA A 66 -11.75 13.55 -10.07
N TYR A 67 -10.82 12.63 -9.79
CA TYR A 67 -10.51 12.13 -8.45
C TYR A 67 -10.06 13.26 -7.51
N LEU A 68 -9.04 14.04 -7.90
CA LEU A 68 -8.50 15.16 -7.10
C LEU A 68 -9.57 16.20 -6.83
N THR A 69 -10.32 16.63 -7.87
CA THR A 69 -11.43 17.57 -7.75
C THR A 69 -12.50 17.07 -6.77
N LYS A 70 -12.84 15.79 -6.85
CA LYS A 70 -13.84 15.20 -5.95
C LYS A 70 -13.39 15.23 -4.50
N LEU A 71 -12.12 14.92 -4.22
CA LEU A 71 -11.58 14.97 -2.87
C LEU A 71 -11.51 16.39 -2.31
N ASP A 72 -11.17 17.36 -3.13
CA ASP A 72 -11.20 18.77 -2.70
C ASP A 72 -12.62 19.24 -2.32
N GLN A 73 -13.64 18.82 -3.08
CA GLN A 73 -15.03 19.08 -2.73
C GLN A 73 -15.38 18.46 -1.37
N LEU A 74 -14.98 17.19 -1.13
CA LEU A 74 -15.25 16.50 0.13
C LEU A 74 -14.51 17.14 1.31
N LYS A 75 -13.26 17.58 1.13
CA LYS A 75 -12.53 18.33 2.15
C LYS A 75 -13.29 19.59 2.59
N GLN A 76 -13.91 20.32 1.66
CA GLN A 76 -14.70 21.51 1.98
C GLN A 76 -16.05 21.16 2.61
N GLU A 77 -16.75 20.14 2.08
CA GLU A 77 -18.07 19.72 2.55
C GLU A 77 -18.03 19.21 4.00
N TYR A 78 -17.02 18.44 4.37
CA TYR A 78 -16.90 17.84 5.70
C TYR A 78 -15.95 18.58 6.64
N LYS A 79 -15.54 19.81 6.27
CA LYS A 79 -14.68 20.65 7.09
C LYS A 79 -15.25 20.86 8.50
N GLY A 80 -14.44 20.51 9.52
CA GLY A 80 -14.85 20.59 10.92
C GLY A 80 -15.64 19.39 11.43
N GLN A 81 -15.95 18.43 10.59
CA GLN A 81 -16.63 17.17 10.96
C GLN A 81 -15.67 15.98 10.87
N LEU A 82 -14.97 15.86 9.76
CA LEU A 82 -13.99 14.80 9.47
C LEU A 82 -12.85 15.41 8.66
N ILE A 83 -11.61 15.06 8.99
CA ILE A 83 -10.46 15.42 8.18
C ILE A 83 -10.37 14.43 7.01
N VAL A 84 -10.68 14.90 5.81
CA VAL A 84 -10.49 14.16 4.57
C VAL A 84 -9.16 14.54 3.96
N LYS A 85 -8.32 13.57 3.64
CA LYS A 85 -7.03 13.76 2.98
C LYS A 85 -7.02 13.15 1.60
N THR A 86 -6.34 13.83 0.67
CA THR A 86 -6.05 13.35 -0.67
C THR A 86 -4.70 12.64 -0.68
N GLY A 87 -4.66 11.43 -1.18
CA GLY A 87 -3.44 10.66 -1.34
C GLY A 87 -3.50 9.77 -2.57
N LEU A 88 -2.41 9.08 -2.82
CA LEU A 88 -2.31 8.03 -3.83
C LEU A 88 -1.48 6.87 -3.26
N GLU A 89 -1.83 5.66 -3.64
CA GLU A 89 -0.96 4.51 -3.53
C GLU A 89 -0.15 4.40 -4.81
N VAL A 90 1.14 4.74 -4.71
CA VAL A 90 2.06 4.82 -5.85
C VAL A 90 2.86 3.52 -5.93
N ASP A 91 2.83 2.87 -7.08
CA ASP A 91 3.65 1.71 -7.34
C ASP A 91 5.10 2.11 -7.56
N TYR A 92 6.00 1.45 -6.83
CA TYR A 92 7.40 1.42 -7.20
C TYR A 92 7.63 0.31 -8.22
N ILE A 93 8.00 0.69 -9.42
CA ILE A 93 8.35 -0.23 -10.51
C ILE A 93 9.78 0.12 -10.93
N LYS A 94 10.68 -0.84 -10.72
CA LYS A 94 12.08 -0.68 -11.09
C LYS A 94 12.19 -0.37 -12.59
N GLU A 95 13.13 0.49 -12.97
CA GLU A 95 13.35 0.99 -14.33
C GLU A 95 12.33 2.02 -14.83
N TYR A 96 11.28 2.32 -14.03
CA TYR A 96 10.28 3.36 -14.33
C TYR A 96 10.34 4.53 -13.34
N GLU A 97 11.44 4.64 -12.56
CA GLU A 97 11.60 5.67 -11.53
C GLU A 97 11.53 7.09 -12.08
N GLU A 98 12.06 7.33 -13.30
CA GLU A 98 12.03 8.65 -13.93
C GLU A 98 10.60 9.08 -14.26
N GLU A 99 9.79 8.18 -14.81
CA GLU A 99 8.39 8.46 -15.13
C GLU A 99 7.55 8.65 -13.85
N THR A 100 7.79 7.82 -12.84
CA THR A 100 7.14 7.95 -11.52
C THR A 100 7.53 9.27 -10.85
N SER A 101 8.80 9.68 -10.92
CA SER A 101 9.26 10.98 -10.40
C SER A 101 8.60 12.14 -11.14
N ALA A 102 8.52 12.09 -12.47
CA ALA A 102 7.87 13.13 -13.27
C ALA A 102 6.37 13.25 -12.94
N PHE A 103 5.69 12.11 -12.73
CA PHE A 103 4.30 12.08 -12.27
C PHE A 103 4.16 12.75 -10.88
N LEU A 104 5.02 12.38 -9.94
CA LEU A 104 5.02 12.93 -8.59
C LEU A 104 5.37 14.44 -8.57
N ASP A 105 6.27 14.90 -9.44
CA ASP A 105 6.58 16.32 -9.56
C ASP A 105 5.37 17.13 -10.07
N CYS A 106 4.54 16.52 -10.91
CA CYS A 106 3.35 17.16 -11.44
C CYS A 106 2.20 17.20 -10.42
N TYR A 107 1.88 16.07 -9.80
CA TYR A 107 0.67 15.90 -8.98
C TYR A 107 0.93 15.89 -7.47
N GLY A 108 2.16 15.65 -7.05
CA GLY A 108 2.55 15.60 -5.63
C GLY A 108 2.21 16.84 -4.81
N PRO A 109 2.26 18.07 -5.38
CA PRO A 109 1.82 19.28 -4.67
C PRO A 109 0.36 19.26 -4.20
N GLU A 110 -0.50 18.46 -4.83
CA GLU A 110 -1.93 18.33 -4.50
C GLU A 110 -2.22 17.24 -3.45
N LEU A 111 -1.21 16.44 -3.09
CA LEU A 111 -1.38 15.28 -2.20
C LEU A 111 -1.03 15.63 -0.75
N ASP A 112 -1.91 15.28 0.18
CA ASP A 112 -1.68 15.45 1.62
C ASP A 112 -0.85 14.30 2.22
N ASP A 113 -1.03 13.08 1.68
CA ASP A 113 -0.38 11.85 2.15
C ASP A 113 -0.39 10.82 1.00
N SER A 114 0.59 9.93 0.96
CA SER A 114 0.67 8.90 -0.07
C SER A 114 1.44 7.68 0.42
N ILE A 115 1.23 6.57 -0.27
CA ILE A 115 1.83 5.27 0.03
C ILE A 115 2.74 4.89 -1.14
N LEU A 116 3.89 4.27 -0.85
CA LEU A 116 4.78 3.66 -1.83
C LEU A 116 4.70 2.15 -1.69
N SER A 117 4.14 1.50 -2.68
CA SER A 117 3.85 0.07 -2.67
C SER A 117 4.62 -0.69 -3.75
N VAL A 118 4.68 -1.99 -3.61
CA VAL A 118 5.27 -2.91 -4.60
C VAL A 118 4.24 -3.99 -4.90
N HIS A 119 3.61 -3.92 -6.07
CA HIS A 119 2.68 -4.94 -6.56
C HIS A 119 3.28 -5.76 -7.70
N PHE A 120 4.29 -5.23 -8.40
CA PHE A 120 4.84 -5.84 -9.59
C PHE A 120 6.26 -6.37 -9.36
N LEU A 121 6.49 -7.62 -9.75
CA LEU A 121 7.83 -8.22 -9.74
C LEU A 121 8.32 -8.48 -11.16
N PRO A 122 9.61 -8.21 -11.45
CA PRO A 122 10.21 -8.53 -12.75
C PRO A 122 10.06 -10.01 -13.11
N ALA A 123 9.75 -10.30 -14.36
CA ALA A 123 9.56 -11.66 -14.87
C ALA A 123 10.15 -11.79 -16.28
N GLY A 124 11.47 -11.85 -16.39
CA GLY A 124 12.19 -11.72 -17.67
C GLY A 124 12.16 -10.28 -18.14
N ASP A 125 11.66 -10.04 -19.36
CA ASP A 125 11.51 -8.70 -19.96
C ASP A 125 10.16 -8.05 -19.59
N ASP A 126 9.30 -8.76 -18.82
CA ASP A 126 7.98 -8.32 -18.39
C ASP A 126 7.89 -8.23 -16.86
N TYR A 127 6.70 -7.94 -16.36
CA TYR A 127 6.35 -7.92 -14.94
C TYR A 127 5.15 -8.82 -14.67
N ILE A 128 5.00 -9.26 -13.43
CA ILE A 128 3.81 -9.97 -12.93
C ILE A 128 3.30 -9.25 -11.68
N CYS A 129 2.00 -9.00 -11.62
CA CYS A 129 1.33 -8.54 -10.42
C CYS A 129 1.29 -9.69 -9.41
N LEU A 130 2.10 -9.58 -8.35
CA LEU A 130 2.38 -10.68 -7.41
C LEU A 130 1.15 -11.07 -6.58
N ASP A 131 0.21 -10.17 -6.44
CA ASP A 131 -0.96 -10.33 -5.59
C ASP A 131 -2.28 -10.38 -6.40
N PHE A 132 -2.21 -10.45 -7.72
CA PHE A 132 -3.38 -10.58 -8.58
C PHE A 132 -4.19 -11.83 -8.23
N ASP A 133 -3.61 -13.02 -8.43
CA ASP A 133 -4.20 -14.29 -8.04
C ASP A 133 -3.13 -15.35 -7.71
N GLU A 134 -3.57 -16.53 -7.27
CA GLU A 134 -2.67 -17.64 -6.94
C GLU A 134 -1.92 -18.21 -8.16
N HIS A 135 -2.44 -18.04 -9.37
CA HIS A 135 -1.79 -18.49 -10.59
C HIS A 135 -0.63 -17.57 -10.96
N ALA A 136 -0.81 -16.26 -10.84
CA ALA A 136 0.25 -15.27 -11.02
C ALA A 136 1.38 -15.50 -10.01
N PHE A 137 1.06 -15.75 -8.74
CA PHE A 137 2.06 -16.06 -7.73
C PHE A 137 2.79 -17.39 -8.02
N LYS A 138 2.07 -18.42 -8.45
CA LYS A 138 2.66 -19.70 -8.88
C LYS A 138 3.58 -19.53 -10.10
N GLN A 139 3.22 -18.66 -11.04
CA GLN A 139 4.06 -18.32 -12.19
C GLN A 139 5.37 -17.68 -11.72
N LEU A 140 5.32 -16.73 -10.77
CA LEU A 140 6.51 -16.17 -10.14
C LEU A 140 7.39 -17.26 -9.52
N ILE A 141 6.82 -18.20 -8.76
CA ILE A 141 7.60 -19.32 -8.19
C ILE A 141 8.29 -20.13 -9.30
N SER A 142 7.62 -20.37 -10.43
CA SER A 142 8.20 -21.11 -11.55
C SER A 142 9.36 -20.36 -12.21
N ILE A 143 9.24 -19.04 -12.36
CA ILE A 143 10.28 -18.17 -12.96
C ILE A 143 11.47 -18.03 -12.02
N TYR A 144 11.21 -17.75 -10.74
CA TYR A 144 12.27 -17.56 -9.73
C TYR A 144 12.87 -18.87 -9.19
N GLY A 145 12.23 -20.01 -9.46
CA GLY A 145 12.68 -21.33 -9.06
C GLY A 145 12.27 -21.75 -7.65
N SER A 146 11.83 -20.83 -6.79
CA SER A 146 11.32 -21.15 -5.44
C SER A 146 10.53 -20.00 -4.83
N THR A 147 9.69 -20.31 -3.84
CA THR A 147 8.99 -19.30 -3.01
C THR A 147 10.00 -18.38 -2.32
N GLU A 148 11.12 -18.91 -1.81
CA GLU A 148 12.18 -18.09 -1.19
C GLU A 148 12.69 -17.01 -2.14
N HIS A 149 12.97 -17.33 -3.39
CA HIS A 149 13.47 -16.36 -4.35
C HIS A 149 12.42 -15.31 -4.74
N VAL A 150 11.13 -15.65 -4.75
CA VAL A 150 10.04 -14.66 -4.91
C VAL A 150 10.06 -13.67 -3.75
N TYR A 151 10.16 -14.15 -2.51
CA TYR A 151 10.27 -13.30 -1.33
C TYR A 151 11.55 -12.43 -1.35
N GLN A 152 12.68 -12.99 -1.76
CA GLN A 152 13.93 -12.24 -1.90
C GLN A 152 13.76 -11.11 -2.92
N SER A 153 13.22 -11.39 -4.10
CA SER A 153 12.95 -10.39 -5.12
C SER A 153 12.00 -9.31 -4.62
N TYR A 154 10.93 -9.69 -3.93
CA TYR A 154 10.00 -8.74 -3.35
C TYR A 154 10.69 -7.77 -2.37
N TYR A 155 11.45 -8.28 -1.42
CA TYR A 155 12.16 -7.43 -0.46
C TYR A 155 13.32 -6.65 -1.10
N ASP A 156 13.86 -7.11 -2.21
CA ASP A 156 14.81 -6.33 -3.01
C ASP A 156 14.10 -5.13 -3.67
N GLN A 157 12.87 -5.30 -4.17
CA GLN A 157 12.07 -4.18 -4.67
C GLN A 157 11.66 -3.21 -3.55
N ILE A 158 11.22 -3.72 -2.39
CA ILE A 158 10.94 -2.88 -1.21
C ILE A 158 12.19 -2.07 -0.80
N HIS A 159 13.36 -2.69 -0.73
CA HIS A 159 14.60 -1.99 -0.40
C HIS A 159 14.95 -0.92 -1.45
N SER A 160 14.79 -1.26 -2.74
CA SER A 160 15.02 -0.32 -3.83
C SER A 160 14.05 0.84 -3.78
N SER A 161 12.76 0.59 -3.49
CA SER A 161 11.74 1.64 -3.33
C SER A 161 12.10 2.62 -2.22
N ILE A 162 12.58 2.13 -1.07
CA ILE A 162 13.02 2.97 0.06
C ILE A 162 14.20 3.86 -0.35
N LEU A 163 15.16 3.32 -1.11
CA LEU A 163 16.38 4.04 -1.49
C LEU A 163 16.21 4.92 -2.74
N SER A 164 15.21 4.66 -3.59
CA SER A 164 15.00 5.37 -4.86
C SER A 164 14.88 6.88 -4.67
N SER A 165 15.28 7.63 -5.69
CA SER A 165 15.11 9.08 -5.74
C SER A 165 13.92 9.41 -6.63
N LEU A 166 12.72 9.46 -6.04
CA LEU A 166 11.47 9.81 -6.74
C LEU A 166 11.08 11.29 -6.54
N GLY A 167 12.07 12.17 -6.35
CA GLY A 167 11.84 13.61 -6.17
C GLY A 167 11.33 14.00 -4.79
N PRO A 168 10.98 15.29 -4.59
CA PRO A 168 10.56 15.86 -3.31
C PRO A 168 9.21 15.34 -2.83
N TYR A 169 8.35 14.87 -3.72
CA TYR A 169 7.02 14.38 -3.44
C TYR A 169 6.94 12.85 -3.33
N LYS A 170 8.10 12.18 -3.26
CA LYS A 170 8.15 10.74 -2.99
C LYS A 170 7.31 10.39 -1.76
N PRO A 171 6.38 9.41 -1.85
CA PRO A 171 5.62 8.95 -0.69
C PRO A 171 6.55 8.50 0.45
N LYS A 172 6.20 8.88 1.68
CA LYS A 172 7.00 8.58 2.88
C LYS A 172 6.43 7.45 3.73
N ARG A 173 5.51 6.68 3.19
CA ARG A 173 4.93 5.53 3.86
C ARG A 173 5.06 4.31 2.95
N ILE A 174 5.65 3.23 3.47
CA ILE A 174 5.76 1.95 2.75
C ILE A 174 4.47 1.18 2.95
N GLY A 175 3.80 0.82 1.85
CA GLY A 175 2.57 0.03 1.83
C GLY A 175 2.82 -1.42 2.22
N HIS A 176 1.86 -2.06 2.86
CA HIS A 176 1.73 -3.50 3.15
C HIS A 176 3.02 -4.33 2.95
N ILE A 177 4.07 -4.01 3.72
CA ILE A 177 5.45 -4.51 3.55
C ILE A 177 5.59 -6.05 3.47
N THR A 178 4.56 -6.81 3.85
CA THR A 178 4.51 -8.27 3.73
C THR A 178 3.47 -8.76 2.73
N LEU A 179 3.06 -7.96 1.73
CA LEU A 179 2.08 -8.34 0.71
C LEU A 179 2.44 -9.65 0.00
N VAL A 180 3.72 -9.94 -0.17
CA VAL A 180 4.23 -11.22 -0.71
C VAL A 180 3.67 -12.44 0.03
N GLN A 181 3.16 -12.28 1.25
CA GLN A 181 2.51 -13.33 2.05
C GLN A 181 1.02 -13.52 1.72
N LYS A 182 0.44 -12.83 0.73
CA LYS A 182 -0.99 -12.92 0.38
C LYS A 182 -1.45 -14.36 0.15
N PHE A 183 -0.59 -15.19 -0.40
CA PHE A 183 -0.87 -16.59 -0.70
C PHE A 183 -0.12 -17.60 0.18
N LYS A 184 0.33 -17.19 1.39
CA LYS A 184 1.18 -18.02 2.26
C LYS A 184 0.55 -19.35 2.70
N GLN A 185 -0.78 -19.46 2.70
CA GLN A 185 -1.43 -20.73 3.02
C GLN A 185 -1.40 -21.74 1.86
N LEU A 186 -1.32 -21.25 0.61
CA LEU A 186 -1.15 -22.10 -0.58
C LEU A 186 0.31 -22.43 -0.87
N PHE A 187 1.19 -21.48 -0.58
CA PHE A 187 2.64 -21.60 -0.81
C PHE A 187 3.39 -21.31 0.50
N PRO A 188 3.29 -22.26 1.48
CA PRO A 188 3.92 -22.06 2.78
C PRO A 188 5.42 -21.86 2.65
N TYR A 189 5.93 -20.82 3.30
CA TYR A 189 7.36 -20.56 3.37
C TYR A 189 7.70 -19.92 4.71
N GLU A 190 8.67 -20.50 5.40
CA GLU A 190 9.24 -19.94 6.60
C GLU A 190 10.51 -19.14 6.25
N MET A 191 10.53 -17.87 6.59
CA MET A 191 11.62 -16.98 6.20
C MET A 191 12.96 -17.45 6.77
N SER A 192 13.93 -17.66 5.89
CA SER A 192 15.30 -17.97 6.27
C SER A 192 15.95 -16.81 7.06
N SER A 193 16.96 -17.12 7.88
CA SER A 193 17.72 -16.08 8.60
C SER A 193 18.29 -15.02 7.66
N LYS A 194 18.69 -15.39 6.45
CA LYS A 194 19.19 -14.47 5.41
C LYS A 194 18.09 -13.50 4.97
N LEU A 195 16.88 -14.01 4.76
CA LEU A 195 15.75 -13.18 4.37
C LEU A 195 15.31 -12.25 5.51
N CYS A 196 15.27 -12.76 6.76
CA CYS A 196 15.00 -11.91 7.93
C CYS A 196 16.03 -10.76 8.06
N GLN A 197 17.31 -11.00 7.77
CA GLN A 197 18.34 -9.94 7.73
C GLN A 197 18.04 -8.92 6.64
N ARG A 198 17.58 -9.37 5.45
CA ARG A 198 17.21 -8.46 4.35
C ARG A 198 16.05 -7.55 4.74
N VAL A 199 15.02 -8.13 5.34
CA VAL A 199 13.87 -7.36 5.86
C VAL A 199 14.30 -6.38 6.95
N THR A 200 15.19 -6.82 7.86
CA THR A 200 15.76 -5.94 8.88
C THR A 200 16.44 -4.72 8.26
N LEU A 201 17.20 -4.91 7.17
CA LEU A 201 17.83 -3.79 6.43
C LEU A 201 16.76 -2.85 5.84
N CYS A 202 15.66 -3.38 5.29
CA CYS A 202 14.57 -2.53 4.81
C CYS A 202 14.01 -1.64 5.93
N LEU A 203 13.77 -2.21 7.12
CA LEU A 203 13.28 -1.46 8.28
C LEU A 203 14.29 -0.44 8.78
N GLU A 204 15.59 -0.77 8.76
CA GLU A 204 16.67 0.16 9.14
C GLU A 204 16.74 1.36 8.18
N GLU A 205 16.65 1.11 6.88
CA GLU A 205 16.63 2.20 5.88
C GLU A 205 15.35 3.03 5.98
N THR A 206 14.18 2.39 6.24
CA THR A 206 12.93 3.09 6.52
C THR A 206 13.10 4.08 7.67
N ALA A 207 13.70 3.63 8.79
CA ALA A 207 13.98 4.49 9.94
C ALA A 207 14.94 5.64 9.59
N LYS A 208 16.07 5.33 8.91
CA LYS A 208 17.08 6.35 8.51
C LYS A 208 16.50 7.42 7.57
N LYS A 209 15.58 7.03 6.70
CA LYS A 209 14.90 7.94 5.77
C LYS A 209 13.74 8.71 6.42
N GLY A 210 13.41 8.43 7.69
CA GLY A 210 12.28 9.04 8.39
C GLY A 210 10.93 8.68 7.75
N MET A 211 10.83 7.51 7.14
CA MET A 211 9.61 6.99 6.55
C MET A 211 8.76 6.26 7.60
N SER A 212 7.51 6.00 7.29
CA SER A 212 6.56 5.22 8.09
C SER A 212 6.19 3.91 7.42
N LEU A 213 5.52 3.02 8.15
CA LEU A 213 4.96 1.78 7.63
C LEU A 213 3.43 1.83 7.67
N ASP A 214 2.81 1.28 6.66
CA ASP A 214 1.39 1.00 6.61
C ASP A 214 1.09 -0.23 7.48
N PHE A 215 0.35 -0.02 8.58
CA PHE A 215 -0.20 -1.11 9.39
C PHE A 215 -1.47 -1.60 8.70
N ASN A 216 -1.27 -2.46 7.73
CA ASN A 216 -2.31 -2.87 6.80
C ASN A 216 -3.06 -4.11 7.29
N THR A 217 -4.36 -3.96 7.49
CA THR A 217 -5.23 -5.02 8.01
C THR A 217 -5.98 -5.80 6.93
N SER A 218 -5.84 -5.44 5.65
CA SER A 218 -6.60 -6.09 4.56
C SER A 218 -6.32 -7.59 4.45
N GLY A 219 -5.10 -8.02 4.76
CA GLY A 219 -4.73 -9.42 4.72
C GLY A 219 -5.56 -10.32 5.64
N LEU A 220 -6.16 -9.78 6.70
CA LEU A 220 -7.10 -10.51 7.58
C LEU A 220 -8.37 -10.96 6.82
N ARG A 221 -8.76 -10.20 5.78
CA ARG A 221 -9.93 -10.49 4.93
C ARG A 221 -9.59 -11.38 3.74
N LYS A 222 -8.30 -11.56 3.43
CA LYS A 222 -7.87 -12.37 2.28
C LYS A 222 -7.81 -13.85 2.65
N THR A 223 -8.41 -14.70 1.81
CA THR A 223 -8.60 -16.14 2.06
C THR A 223 -7.31 -16.87 2.42
N TYR A 224 -6.20 -16.52 1.78
CA TYR A 224 -4.93 -17.24 1.92
C TYR A 224 -3.84 -16.50 2.72
N ALA A 225 -4.08 -15.24 3.12
CA ALA A 225 -3.19 -14.49 4.00
C ALA A 225 -3.57 -14.66 5.48
N ARG A 226 -4.79 -14.28 5.85
CA ARG A 226 -5.38 -14.34 7.20
C ARG A 226 -4.49 -13.74 8.30
N SER A 227 -3.75 -12.71 7.95
CA SER A 227 -2.90 -11.96 8.88
C SER A 227 -2.80 -10.52 8.42
N ILE A 228 -2.47 -9.61 9.31
CA ILE A 228 -2.07 -8.26 8.91
C ILE A 228 -0.82 -8.34 8.02
N TYR A 229 -0.64 -7.35 7.13
CA TYR A 229 0.54 -7.27 6.27
C TYR A 229 1.72 -6.59 6.97
N LEU A 230 1.95 -7.00 8.23
CA LEU A 230 3.10 -6.62 9.04
C LEU A 230 3.29 -7.66 10.15
N ASP A 231 4.34 -8.47 10.06
CA ASP A 231 4.60 -9.52 11.04
C ASP A 231 4.95 -8.94 12.43
N GLN A 232 4.62 -9.66 13.51
CA GLN A 232 4.82 -9.18 14.88
C GLN A 232 6.26 -8.76 15.17
N TRP A 233 7.25 -9.55 14.72
CA TRP A 233 8.67 -9.20 14.93
C TRP A 233 9.08 -7.91 14.19
N MET A 234 8.44 -7.61 13.06
CA MET A 234 8.64 -6.35 12.33
C MET A 234 8.02 -5.17 13.08
N ILE A 235 6.85 -5.37 13.70
CA ILE A 235 6.21 -4.39 14.58
C ILE A 235 7.13 -4.06 15.76
N ASP A 236 7.67 -5.08 16.42
CA ASP A 236 8.57 -4.91 17.56
C ASP A 236 9.85 -4.15 17.17
N LEU A 237 10.42 -4.51 16.01
CA LEU A 237 11.59 -3.82 15.47
C LEU A 237 11.26 -2.37 15.04
N ALA A 238 10.09 -2.15 14.43
CA ALA A 238 9.64 -0.80 14.07
C ALA A 238 9.47 0.09 15.31
N LYS A 239 8.88 -0.43 16.39
CA LYS A 239 8.79 0.27 17.68
C LYS A 239 10.17 0.59 18.24
N GLN A 240 11.09 -0.38 18.25
CA GLN A 240 12.47 -0.20 18.72
C GLN A 240 13.20 0.91 17.93
N LYS A 241 13.01 0.93 16.62
CA LYS A 241 13.63 1.91 15.71
C LYS A 241 12.83 3.21 15.58
N LYS A 242 11.70 3.33 16.30
CA LYS A 242 10.80 4.50 16.28
C LYS A 242 10.26 4.79 14.87
N ILE A 243 10.01 3.76 14.07
CA ILE A 243 9.33 3.90 12.78
C ILE A 243 7.84 4.11 13.08
N PRO A 244 7.21 5.18 12.61
CA PRO A 244 5.77 5.37 12.79
C PRO A 244 4.98 4.26 12.07
N LEU A 245 4.01 3.67 12.78
CA LEU A 245 3.02 2.77 12.20
C LEU A 245 1.74 3.56 11.97
N ILE A 246 1.24 3.55 10.75
CA ILE A 246 0.04 4.26 10.33
C ILE A 246 -1.01 3.23 9.96
N PHE A 247 -2.18 3.29 10.59
CA PHE A 247 -3.25 2.36 10.32
C PHE A 247 -3.81 2.54 8.90
N GLY A 248 -4.00 1.42 8.20
CA GLY A 248 -4.65 1.30 6.91
C GLY A 248 -5.55 0.07 6.86
N SER A 249 -6.83 0.26 6.57
CA SER A 249 -7.73 -0.87 6.31
C SER A 249 -7.58 -1.43 4.90
N ASP A 250 -7.06 -0.62 3.97
CA ASP A 250 -6.95 -0.95 2.56
C ASP A 250 -8.31 -1.42 2.01
N ALA A 251 -9.32 -0.60 2.35
CA ALA A 251 -10.71 -0.90 2.06
C ALA A 251 -11.05 -0.53 0.62
N HIS A 252 -11.51 -1.52 -0.15
CA HIS A 252 -12.01 -1.36 -1.52
C HIS A 252 -13.55 -1.28 -1.56
N GLN A 253 -14.18 -1.25 -0.38
CA GLN A 253 -15.62 -1.01 -0.16
C GLN A 253 -15.80 -0.31 1.18
N ALA A 254 -16.85 0.50 1.29
CA ALA A 254 -17.09 1.31 2.48
C ALA A 254 -17.26 0.46 3.76
N GLU A 255 -17.78 -0.77 3.64
CA GLU A 255 -17.99 -1.66 4.79
C GLU A 255 -16.69 -2.07 5.47
N ASP A 256 -15.60 -2.15 4.73
CA ASP A 256 -14.29 -2.56 5.24
C ASP A 256 -13.48 -1.43 5.90
N LEU A 257 -13.94 -0.16 5.80
CA LEU A 257 -13.26 0.96 6.44
C LEU A 257 -13.09 0.71 7.94
N GLY A 258 -11.86 0.89 8.42
CA GLY A 258 -11.51 0.69 9.83
C GLY A 258 -11.63 -0.76 10.28
N TYR A 259 -11.50 -1.74 9.39
CA TYR A 259 -11.52 -3.15 9.74
C TYR A 259 -10.36 -3.50 10.66
N ALA A 260 -10.66 -4.15 11.80
CA ALA A 260 -9.67 -4.54 12.81
C ALA A 260 -8.80 -3.37 13.35
N TYR A 261 -9.37 -2.15 13.44
CA TYR A 261 -8.69 -1.01 14.04
C TYR A 261 -8.35 -1.25 15.54
N ASP A 262 -9.16 -2.02 16.23
CA ASP A 262 -8.93 -2.46 17.61
C ASP A 262 -7.57 -3.17 17.78
N GLN A 263 -7.19 -4.03 16.86
CA GLN A 263 -5.88 -4.68 16.91
C GLN A 263 -4.72 -3.68 16.82
N PHE A 264 -4.89 -2.62 16.01
CA PHE A 264 -3.91 -1.55 15.94
C PHE A 264 -3.84 -0.78 17.27
N GLU A 265 -4.99 -0.43 17.86
CA GLU A 265 -5.04 0.26 19.17
C GLU A 265 -4.37 -0.58 20.26
N ASP A 266 -4.65 -1.88 20.31
CA ASP A 266 -4.02 -2.79 21.26
C ASP A 266 -2.50 -2.79 21.10
N ILE A 267 -2.00 -2.99 19.88
CA ILE A 267 -0.57 -3.01 19.59
C ILE A 267 0.10 -1.67 19.95
N MET A 268 -0.57 -0.54 19.69
CA MET A 268 0.00 0.78 19.98
C MET A 268 -0.10 1.15 21.45
N SER A 269 -1.00 0.56 22.23
CA SER A 269 -1.14 0.79 23.67
C SER A 269 -0.10 0.03 24.51
N PHE A 270 0.39 -1.10 24.03
CA PHE A 270 1.50 -1.83 24.65
C PHE A 270 2.84 -1.11 24.38
N ARG A 271 3.36 -0.43 25.43
CA ARG A 271 4.64 0.27 25.44
C ARG A 271 5.80 -0.68 25.67
#